data_3d3d0750cbaa0947aa0020b146f306bf
#
_entry.id   3d3d0750cbaa0947aa0020b146f306bf
#
_cell.length_a   1.000
_cell.length_b   1.000
_cell.length_c   1.000
_cell.angle_alpha   90.00
_cell.angle_beta   90.00
_cell.angle_gamma   90.00
#
_symmetry.space_group_name_H-M   'P 1'
#
loop_
_entity.id
_entity.type
_entity.pdbx_description
1 polymer ?
#
loop_
_entity_poly.entity_id
_entity_poly.type
_entity_poly.pdbx_seq_one_letter_code
_entity_poly.pdbx_strand_id
1 'polypeptide(L)'
;MKINLTLCNAYLNAWKLSLKYCLVICFMFCSIHQMNATPAACSLKFVDGSLSEAISLANSDNKFLFLHITSQGCSPCQVLSKTLCSDANVSSFYNEHFVNYMLDLDKREHNSFARIHNLSNEPALFYLNSGGQIVKRGTTPPNTEELIVMAEEALELKVRIEEKYNLEAMKDKYKHHFDSPDFLYDFAYMLKAYGEPHNTVVNQYLSTQTENSLGEEKNRAFVYDFANSLENEAIDFFLTDIGHYKELIGGREINDKIKIAIYNSIVVAIKERDTNLFNKAMEVIENAHLHNSEAFSFYIKIAYFEGIKDWDNYSKETVKYFDTFNITDAELLHDAAEKFFLYQDNKKRLNQAIEWIKLSIQIDESYLNNLTHARLMKKAAQCDDAKAAALKAVEIANIRNEEATEAEKLIDTIDSRGCKQPR
;
A
#
# COMPACT_ATOMS: atom_id res chain seq x y z
N MET A 1 -67.11 12.33 -67.29
CA MET A 1 -66.46 12.96 -66.18
C MET A 1 -64.98 12.60 -66.25
N LYS A 2 -64.12 13.47 -66.87
CA LYS A 2 -62.66 13.24 -67.03
C LYS A 2 -61.94 13.77 -65.78
N ILE A 3 -61.47 12.87 -64.93
CA ILE A 3 -60.72 13.20 -63.78
C ILE A 3 -59.29 13.54 -64.26
N ASN A 4 -58.81 14.76 -63.90
CA ASN A 4 -57.62 15.37 -64.39
C ASN A 4 -56.39 14.70 -63.75
N LEU A 5 -55.70 13.82 -64.48
CA LEU A 5 -54.50 13.04 -64.05
C LEU A 5 -53.32 13.90 -63.73
N THR A 6 -53.35 15.21 -64.05
CA THR A 6 -52.26 16.13 -63.85
C THR A 6 -52.10 16.59 -62.40
N LEU A 7 -53.18 16.66 -61.64
CA LEU A 7 -53.13 17.02 -60.20
C LEU A 7 -52.63 15.89 -59.31
N CYS A 8 -52.90 14.62 -59.70
CA CYS A 8 -52.46 13.47 -58.92
C CYS A 8 -50.90 13.27 -58.98
N ASN A 9 -50.29 13.58 -60.12
CA ASN A 9 -48.85 13.51 -60.29
C ASN A 9 -48.07 14.63 -59.56
N ALA A 10 -48.69 15.81 -59.41
CA ALA A 10 -48.06 16.93 -58.67
C ALA A 10 -48.00 16.62 -57.14
N TYR A 11 -49.07 16.00 -56.59
CA TYR A 11 -49.08 15.59 -55.15
C TYR A 11 -48.13 14.42 -54.86
N LEU A 12 -48.00 13.48 -55.77
CA LEU A 12 -47.08 12.36 -55.62
C LEU A 12 -45.61 12.77 -55.68
N ASN A 13 -45.29 13.78 -56.49
CA ASN A 13 -43.93 14.31 -56.58
C ASN A 13 -43.58 15.21 -55.37
N ALA A 14 -44.52 15.98 -54.85
CA ALA A 14 -44.34 16.78 -53.63
C ALA A 14 -44.15 15.89 -52.41
N TRP A 15 -44.87 14.76 -52.32
CA TRP A 15 -44.71 13.78 -51.20
C TRP A 15 -43.37 13.04 -51.26
N LYS A 16 -42.90 12.67 -52.46
CA LYS A 16 -41.60 12.03 -52.65
C LYS A 16 -40.46 13.01 -52.35
N LEU A 17 -40.61 14.31 -52.59
CA LEU A 17 -39.62 15.33 -52.20
C LEU A 17 -39.60 15.51 -50.67
N SER A 18 -40.74 15.59 -50.03
CA SER A 18 -40.89 15.70 -48.56
C SER A 18 -40.29 14.48 -47.84
N LEU A 19 -40.51 13.24 -48.34
CA LEU A 19 -39.92 12.05 -47.77
C LEU A 19 -38.40 12.01 -47.90
N LYS A 20 -37.82 12.51 -49.02
CA LYS A 20 -36.38 12.62 -49.19
C LYS A 20 -35.74 13.65 -48.23
N TYR A 21 -36.41 14.75 -47.99
CA TYR A 21 -35.91 15.74 -47.02
C TYR A 21 -36.04 15.28 -45.58
N CYS A 22 -37.13 14.57 -45.21
CA CYS A 22 -37.22 13.95 -43.89
C CYS A 22 -36.17 12.87 -43.64
N LEU A 23 -35.86 12.04 -44.64
CA LEU A 23 -34.80 11.01 -44.49
C LEU A 23 -33.39 11.63 -44.40
N VAL A 24 -33.09 12.72 -45.12
CA VAL A 24 -31.82 13.42 -45.02
C VAL A 24 -31.70 14.17 -43.68
N ILE A 25 -32.80 14.75 -43.18
CA ILE A 25 -32.82 15.41 -41.87
C ILE A 25 -32.67 14.37 -40.74
N CYS A 26 -33.32 13.20 -40.83
CA CYS A 26 -33.13 12.08 -39.87
C CYS A 26 -31.70 11.53 -39.92
N PHE A 27 -31.09 11.41 -41.10
CA PHE A 27 -29.69 11.01 -41.20
C PHE A 27 -28.71 12.04 -40.66
N MET A 28 -28.96 13.35 -40.83
CA MET A 28 -28.17 14.44 -40.23
C MET A 28 -28.34 14.51 -38.71
N PHE A 29 -29.50 14.23 -38.15
CA PHE A 29 -29.72 14.17 -36.70
C PHE A 29 -29.18 12.89 -36.07
N CYS A 30 -29.12 11.78 -36.80
CA CYS A 30 -28.52 10.53 -36.29
C CYS A 30 -26.98 10.57 -36.28
N SER A 31 -26.35 11.46 -37.05
CA SER A 31 -24.88 11.60 -37.10
C SER A 31 -24.28 12.51 -36.02
N ILE A 32 -25.11 13.19 -35.21
CA ILE A 32 -24.64 14.14 -34.18
C ILE A 32 -24.65 13.53 -32.76
N HIS A 33 -25.19 12.31 -32.59
CA HIS A 33 -25.08 11.57 -31.33
C HIS A 33 -24.00 10.49 -31.39
N GLN A 34 -22.79 10.83 -31.81
CA GLN A 34 -21.63 10.22 -31.20
C GLN A 34 -21.53 10.82 -29.78
N MET A 35 -22.24 10.19 -28.87
CA MET A 35 -21.95 10.35 -27.46
C MET A 35 -20.47 9.96 -27.31
N ASN A 36 -19.60 10.94 -27.24
CA ASN A 36 -18.32 10.74 -26.56
C ASN A 36 -18.71 10.30 -25.16
N ALA A 37 -18.71 9.00 -24.92
CA ALA A 37 -18.75 8.47 -23.59
C ALA A 37 -17.45 8.94 -22.95
N THR A 38 -17.51 10.08 -22.24
CA THR A 38 -16.50 10.39 -21.26
C THR A 38 -16.39 9.15 -20.38
N PRO A 39 -15.19 8.63 -20.14
CA PRO A 39 -15.05 7.49 -19.23
C PRO A 39 -15.81 7.86 -17.96
N ALA A 40 -16.76 7.03 -17.56
CA ALA A 40 -17.57 7.28 -16.38
C ALA A 40 -16.61 7.54 -15.23
N ALA A 41 -16.73 8.70 -14.58
CA ALA A 41 -15.91 9.02 -13.43
C ALA A 41 -16.08 7.91 -12.40
N CYS A 42 -14.97 7.50 -11.78
CA CYS A 42 -15.00 6.46 -10.76
C CYS A 42 -15.99 6.85 -9.65
N SER A 43 -16.99 6.00 -9.39
CA SER A 43 -18.00 6.25 -8.36
C SER A 43 -17.46 6.02 -6.95
N LEU A 44 -16.41 5.19 -6.81
CA LEU A 44 -15.70 4.99 -5.55
C LEU A 44 -14.76 6.18 -5.30
N LYS A 45 -14.91 6.81 -4.15
CA LYS A 45 -14.14 7.99 -3.76
C LYS A 45 -12.86 7.54 -3.04
N PHE A 46 -11.73 7.67 -3.71
CA PHE A 46 -10.42 7.48 -3.09
C PHE A 46 -9.92 8.81 -2.50
N VAL A 47 -9.26 8.71 -1.34
CA VAL A 47 -8.60 9.86 -0.70
C VAL A 47 -7.32 10.17 -1.45
N ASP A 48 -7.13 11.45 -1.77
CA ASP A 48 -5.87 11.97 -2.29
C ASP A 48 -4.91 12.25 -1.13
N GLY A 49 -3.61 12.05 -1.33
CA GLY A 49 -2.58 12.28 -0.32
C GLY A 49 -1.84 11.02 0.10
N SER A 50 -1.19 11.05 1.25
CA SER A 50 -0.41 9.92 1.78
C SER A 50 -1.28 8.88 2.50
N LEU A 51 -0.78 7.65 2.64
CA LEU A 51 -1.41 6.61 3.45
C LEU A 51 -1.63 7.07 4.90
N SER A 52 -0.70 7.84 5.46
CA SER A 52 -0.81 8.40 6.82
C SER A 52 -1.98 9.38 6.95
N GLU A 53 -2.23 10.20 5.94
CA GLU A 53 -3.39 11.11 5.91
C GLU A 53 -4.69 10.34 5.77
N ALA A 54 -4.72 9.28 4.96
CA ALA A 54 -5.89 8.41 4.84
C ALA A 54 -6.22 7.68 6.16
N ILE A 55 -5.20 7.20 6.91
CA ILE A 55 -5.37 6.62 8.24
C ILE A 55 -5.90 7.68 9.22
N SER A 56 -5.37 8.90 9.18
CA SER A 56 -5.82 9.99 10.05
C SER A 56 -7.28 10.35 9.78
N LEU A 57 -7.69 10.38 8.52
CA LEU A 57 -9.07 10.60 8.12
C LEU A 57 -9.99 9.46 8.58
N ALA A 58 -9.56 8.21 8.40
CA ALA A 58 -10.31 7.04 8.87
C ALA A 58 -10.54 7.10 10.40
N ASN A 59 -9.53 7.52 11.15
CA ASN A 59 -9.64 7.73 12.60
C ASN A 59 -10.62 8.86 12.95
N SER A 60 -10.54 10.02 12.28
CA SER A 60 -11.43 11.15 12.56
C SER A 60 -12.89 10.84 12.21
N ASP A 61 -13.13 10.08 11.16
CA ASP A 61 -14.47 9.70 10.70
C ASP A 61 -15.01 8.44 11.41
N ASN A 62 -14.21 7.83 12.29
CA ASN A 62 -14.50 6.54 12.92
C ASN A 62 -14.88 5.45 11.92
N LYS A 63 -14.18 5.42 10.78
CA LYS A 63 -14.33 4.43 9.72
C LYS A 63 -13.12 3.52 9.63
N PHE A 64 -13.29 2.35 9.04
CA PHE A 64 -12.17 1.53 8.61
C PHE A 64 -11.57 2.10 7.33
N LEU A 65 -10.30 1.78 7.08
CA LEU A 65 -9.61 2.13 5.84
C LEU A 65 -9.58 0.91 4.91
N PHE A 66 -10.08 1.10 3.70
CA PHE A 66 -9.95 0.13 2.62
C PHE A 66 -8.78 0.52 1.72
N LEU A 67 -7.80 -0.37 1.58
CA LEU A 67 -6.67 -0.23 0.68
C LEU A 67 -6.86 -1.11 -0.54
N HIS A 68 -6.94 -0.49 -1.71
CA HIS A 68 -6.87 -1.17 -3.00
C HIS A 68 -5.45 -1.06 -3.57
N ILE A 69 -4.76 -2.19 -3.72
CA ILE A 69 -3.42 -2.25 -4.28
C ILE A 69 -3.48 -2.31 -5.79
N THR A 70 -2.72 -1.46 -6.48
CA THR A 70 -2.67 -1.41 -7.95
C THR A 70 -1.24 -1.17 -8.45
N SER A 71 -0.98 -1.48 -9.72
CA SER A 71 0.22 -1.10 -10.47
C SER A 71 -0.07 -1.14 -11.98
N GLN A 72 0.72 -0.45 -12.79
CA GLN A 72 0.57 -0.44 -14.25
C GLN A 72 0.82 -1.83 -14.87
N GLY A 73 1.75 -2.60 -14.29
CA GLY A 73 2.08 -3.95 -14.74
C GLY A 73 1.08 -5.04 -14.35
N CYS A 74 0.08 -4.72 -13.49
CA CYS A 74 -0.88 -5.68 -12.97
C CYS A 74 -2.22 -5.60 -13.72
N SER A 75 -2.40 -6.39 -14.78
CA SER A 75 -3.66 -6.45 -15.51
C SER A 75 -4.87 -6.85 -14.63
N PRO A 76 -4.78 -7.85 -13.73
CA PRO A 76 -5.87 -8.17 -12.82
C PRO A 76 -6.20 -7.01 -11.85
N CYS A 77 -5.19 -6.23 -11.40
CA CYS A 77 -5.43 -5.06 -10.55
C CYS A 77 -6.24 -3.99 -11.28
N GLN A 78 -5.95 -3.77 -12.56
CA GLN A 78 -6.69 -2.80 -13.39
C GLN A 78 -8.14 -3.23 -13.60
N VAL A 79 -8.38 -4.53 -13.80
CA VAL A 79 -9.74 -5.08 -13.90
C VAL A 79 -10.51 -4.84 -12.60
N LEU A 80 -9.90 -5.13 -11.46
CA LEU A 80 -10.50 -4.90 -10.15
C LEU A 80 -10.77 -3.41 -9.89
N SER A 81 -9.81 -2.53 -10.22
CA SER A 81 -10.00 -1.07 -10.14
C SER A 81 -11.21 -0.62 -10.96
N LYS A 82 -11.35 -1.15 -12.18
CA LYS A 82 -12.50 -0.84 -13.03
C LYS A 82 -13.82 -1.34 -12.43
N THR A 83 -13.85 -2.53 -11.87
CA THR A 83 -15.03 -3.11 -11.20
C THR A 83 -15.42 -2.26 -9.99
N LEU A 84 -14.48 -1.93 -9.11
CA LEU A 84 -14.70 -1.05 -7.95
C LEU A 84 -15.28 0.32 -8.35
N CYS A 85 -14.83 0.86 -9.50
CA CYS A 85 -15.29 2.15 -9.98
C CYS A 85 -16.64 2.14 -10.69
N SER A 86 -17.01 1.05 -11.34
CA SER A 86 -18.19 0.98 -12.22
C SER A 86 -19.41 0.36 -11.56
N ASP A 87 -19.24 -0.47 -10.52
CA ASP A 87 -20.37 -1.06 -9.81
C ASP A 87 -20.92 -0.08 -8.76
N ALA A 88 -22.16 0.37 -8.97
CA ALA A 88 -22.79 1.37 -8.10
C ALA A 88 -23.06 0.85 -6.68
N ASN A 89 -23.36 -0.44 -6.51
CA ASN A 89 -23.63 -1.04 -5.19
C ASN A 89 -22.34 -1.13 -4.41
N VAL A 90 -21.25 -1.64 -5.02
CA VAL A 90 -19.93 -1.70 -4.42
C VAL A 90 -19.45 -0.31 -4.04
N SER A 91 -19.48 0.64 -4.99
CA SER A 91 -19.02 2.01 -4.74
C SER A 91 -19.82 2.69 -3.62
N SER A 92 -21.14 2.52 -3.58
CA SER A 92 -21.99 3.07 -2.54
C SER A 92 -21.64 2.49 -1.18
N PHE A 93 -21.54 1.16 -1.08
CA PHE A 93 -21.22 0.46 0.16
C PHE A 93 -19.85 0.87 0.72
N TYR A 94 -18.82 0.87 -0.13
CA TYR A 94 -17.47 1.24 0.32
C TYR A 94 -17.36 2.73 0.69
N ASN A 95 -18.01 3.65 -0.03
CA ASN A 95 -18.01 5.06 0.33
C ASN A 95 -18.74 5.34 1.65
N GLU A 96 -19.76 4.55 1.96
CA GLU A 96 -20.53 4.69 3.21
C GLU A 96 -19.71 4.21 4.43
N HIS A 97 -19.07 3.04 4.30
CA HIS A 97 -18.49 2.33 5.44
C HIS A 97 -17.00 2.50 5.61
N PHE A 98 -16.27 2.89 4.56
CA PHE A 98 -14.81 3.00 4.58
C PHE A 98 -14.32 4.38 4.14
N VAL A 99 -13.13 4.73 4.62
CA VAL A 99 -12.23 5.63 3.90
C VAL A 99 -11.49 4.78 2.89
N ASN A 100 -11.54 5.12 1.60
CA ASN A 100 -10.92 4.30 0.56
C ASN A 100 -9.62 4.94 0.10
N TYR A 101 -8.56 4.16 0.02
CA TYR A 101 -7.25 4.60 -0.44
C TYR A 101 -6.71 3.66 -1.52
N MET A 102 -6.18 4.25 -2.61
CA MET A 102 -5.53 3.49 -3.67
C MET A 102 -4.02 3.54 -3.46
N LEU A 103 -3.43 2.38 -3.18
CA LEU A 103 -1.99 2.23 -3.01
C LEU A 103 -1.41 1.74 -4.34
N ASP A 104 -0.83 2.68 -5.08
CA ASP A 104 -0.20 2.42 -6.37
C ASP A 104 1.26 2.00 -6.16
N LEU A 105 1.60 0.76 -6.53
CA LEU A 105 2.95 0.21 -6.34
C LEU A 105 4.00 0.88 -7.23
N ASP A 106 3.58 1.62 -8.25
CA ASP A 106 4.50 2.38 -9.12
C ASP A 106 4.94 3.71 -8.48
N LYS A 107 4.32 4.10 -7.35
CA LYS A 107 4.71 5.29 -6.59
C LYS A 107 5.73 4.97 -5.50
N ARG A 108 6.82 5.74 -5.46
CA ARG A 108 7.94 5.55 -4.50
C ARG A 108 7.50 5.54 -3.03
N GLU A 109 6.55 6.40 -2.68
CA GLU A 109 6.03 6.52 -1.31
C GLU A 109 5.38 5.24 -0.80
N HIS A 110 4.95 4.33 -1.69
CA HIS A 110 4.29 3.07 -1.35
C HIS A 110 5.24 1.86 -1.28
N ASN A 111 6.51 2.04 -1.69
CA ASN A 111 7.47 0.93 -1.78
C ASN A 111 7.73 0.23 -0.45
N SER A 112 7.77 0.97 0.67
CA SER A 112 7.97 0.36 1.99
C SER A 112 6.82 -0.58 2.36
N PHE A 113 5.58 -0.16 2.15
CA PHE A 113 4.40 -0.99 2.38
C PHE A 113 4.41 -2.23 1.47
N ALA A 114 4.68 -2.03 0.18
CA ALA A 114 4.74 -3.11 -0.79
C ALA A 114 5.77 -4.19 -0.43
N ARG A 115 6.97 -3.77 -0.06
CA ARG A 115 8.06 -4.69 0.32
C ARG A 115 7.74 -5.47 1.58
N ILE A 116 7.24 -4.79 2.61
CA ILE A 116 6.92 -5.41 3.89
C ILE A 116 5.83 -6.46 3.74
N HIS A 117 4.82 -6.16 2.93
CA HIS A 117 3.72 -7.09 2.69
C HIS A 117 3.99 -8.06 1.52
N ASN A 118 5.22 -8.06 0.98
CA ASN A 118 5.63 -8.88 -0.16
C ASN A 118 4.62 -8.80 -1.31
N LEU A 119 4.21 -7.56 -1.63
CA LEU A 119 3.29 -7.30 -2.73
C LEU A 119 4.08 -7.32 -4.03
N SER A 120 3.65 -8.18 -4.93
CA SER A 120 4.07 -8.23 -6.31
C SER A 120 2.91 -7.76 -7.21
N ASN A 121 3.04 -7.92 -8.51
CA ASN A 121 2.00 -7.57 -9.50
C ASN A 121 0.72 -8.43 -9.39
N GLU A 122 0.29 -8.74 -8.17
CA GLU A 122 -0.94 -9.43 -7.86
C GLU A 122 -1.91 -8.48 -7.14
N PRO A 123 -3.20 -8.51 -7.50
CA PRO A 123 -4.18 -7.68 -6.81
C PRO A 123 -4.33 -8.12 -5.36
N ALA A 124 -4.27 -7.15 -4.46
CA ALA A 124 -4.49 -7.37 -3.04
C ALA A 124 -5.41 -6.29 -2.46
N LEU A 125 -6.23 -6.69 -1.52
CA LEU A 125 -7.13 -5.83 -0.78
C LEU A 125 -6.77 -5.90 0.69
N PHE A 126 -6.71 -4.75 1.34
CA PHE A 126 -6.48 -4.67 2.78
C PHE A 126 -7.58 -3.86 3.43
N TYR A 127 -8.00 -4.32 4.58
CA TYR A 127 -8.91 -3.60 5.47
C TYR A 127 -8.16 -3.30 6.75
N LEU A 128 -8.08 -2.02 7.09
CA LEU A 128 -7.41 -1.55 8.30
C LEU A 128 -8.45 -0.94 9.23
N ASN A 129 -8.23 -1.10 10.54
CA ASN A 129 -9.05 -0.37 11.51
C ASN A 129 -8.70 1.14 11.49
N SER A 130 -9.43 1.94 12.25
CA SER A 130 -9.21 3.39 12.37
C SER A 130 -7.82 3.77 12.91
N GLY A 131 -7.13 2.84 13.58
CA GLY A 131 -5.74 3.01 14.04
C GLY A 131 -4.69 2.62 12.99
N GLY A 132 -5.08 2.21 11.77
CA GLY A 132 -4.17 1.83 10.71
C GLY A 132 -3.63 0.39 10.80
N GLN A 133 -4.15 -0.44 11.71
CA GLN A 133 -3.75 -1.85 11.83
C GLN A 133 -4.54 -2.70 10.84
N ILE A 134 -3.87 -3.63 10.16
CA ILE A 134 -4.51 -4.55 9.21
C ILE A 134 -5.38 -5.54 10.00
N VAL A 135 -6.67 -5.52 9.73
CA VAL A 135 -7.65 -6.45 10.31
C VAL A 135 -8.01 -7.58 9.36
N LYS A 136 -7.94 -7.33 8.06
CA LYS A 136 -8.21 -8.35 7.04
C LYS A 136 -7.40 -8.08 5.78
N ARG A 137 -6.93 -9.16 5.14
CA ARG A 137 -6.38 -9.16 3.79
C ARG A 137 -7.28 -10.02 2.90
N GLY A 138 -7.53 -9.56 1.68
CA GLY A 138 -8.25 -10.28 0.67
C GLY A 138 -7.47 -10.36 -0.64
N THR A 139 -7.78 -11.35 -1.44
CA THR A 139 -7.38 -11.44 -2.85
C THR A 139 -8.54 -10.97 -3.72
N THR A 140 -8.34 -10.85 -5.02
CA THR A 140 -9.44 -10.49 -5.94
C THR A 140 -10.57 -11.50 -5.86
N PRO A 141 -11.77 -11.08 -5.44
CA PRO A 141 -12.93 -11.97 -5.43
C PRO A 141 -13.43 -12.21 -6.86
N PRO A 142 -14.10 -13.34 -7.13
CA PRO A 142 -14.57 -13.70 -8.45
C PRO A 142 -15.73 -12.82 -8.96
N ASN A 143 -16.44 -12.13 -8.05
CA ASN A 143 -17.59 -11.28 -8.37
C ASN A 143 -17.74 -10.11 -7.38
N THR A 144 -18.63 -9.16 -7.72
CA THR A 144 -18.89 -7.95 -6.92
C THR A 144 -19.63 -8.22 -5.61
N GLU A 145 -20.41 -9.28 -5.53
CA GLU A 145 -21.12 -9.66 -4.30
C GLU A 145 -20.11 -10.08 -3.23
N GLU A 146 -19.10 -10.84 -3.60
CA GLU A 146 -18.02 -11.23 -2.67
C GLU A 146 -17.16 -10.07 -2.21
N LEU A 147 -17.02 -8.99 -2.99
CA LEU A 147 -16.41 -7.75 -2.51
C LEU A 147 -17.16 -7.17 -1.32
N ILE A 148 -18.48 -7.15 -1.39
CA ILE A 148 -19.33 -6.67 -0.28
C ILE A 148 -19.21 -7.60 0.92
N VAL A 149 -19.30 -8.92 0.71
CA VAL A 149 -19.14 -9.92 1.79
C VAL A 149 -17.79 -9.76 2.49
N MET A 150 -16.70 -9.59 1.74
CA MET A 150 -15.37 -9.37 2.33
C MET A 150 -15.30 -8.09 3.16
N ALA A 151 -15.98 -7.04 2.73
CA ALA A 151 -16.05 -5.79 3.48
C ALA A 151 -16.95 -5.92 4.72
N GLU A 152 -18.07 -6.62 4.63
CA GLU A 152 -18.96 -6.94 5.76
C GLU A 152 -18.22 -7.73 6.82
N GLU A 153 -17.48 -8.77 6.44
CA GLU A 153 -16.65 -9.56 7.37
C GLU A 153 -15.59 -8.70 8.05
N ALA A 154 -15.02 -7.71 7.36
CA ALA A 154 -14.08 -6.77 7.97
C ALA A 154 -14.78 -5.83 8.98
N LEU A 155 -16.05 -5.48 8.71
CA LEU A 155 -16.86 -4.62 9.58
C LEU A 155 -17.57 -5.37 10.71
N GLU A 156 -17.71 -6.70 10.63
CA GLU A 156 -18.41 -7.50 11.65
C GLU A 156 -17.89 -7.25 13.07
N LEU A 157 -16.61 -7.04 13.23
CA LEU A 157 -16.02 -6.67 14.52
C LEU A 157 -16.64 -5.36 15.07
N LYS A 158 -16.95 -4.40 14.18
CA LYS A 158 -17.55 -3.13 14.59
C LYS A 158 -19.04 -3.28 14.92
N VAL A 159 -19.80 -3.95 14.07
CA VAL A 159 -21.27 -4.09 14.21
C VAL A 159 -21.66 -4.91 15.45
N ARG A 160 -20.97 -6.03 15.73
CA ARG A 160 -21.25 -6.85 16.94
C ARG A 160 -21.06 -6.08 18.23
N ILE A 161 -20.29 -5.01 18.21
CA ILE A 161 -19.85 -4.24 19.36
C ILE A 161 -20.71 -3.00 19.55
N GLU A 162 -21.03 -2.24 18.49
CA GLU A 162 -21.86 -1.04 18.58
C GLU A 162 -23.29 -1.30 19.09
N GLU A 163 -23.87 -2.43 18.72
CA GLU A 163 -25.23 -2.82 19.18
C GLU A 163 -25.28 -3.21 20.66
N LYS A 164 -24.18 -3.64 21.24
CA LYS A 164 -24.14 -4.21 22.57
C LYS A 164 -23.54 -3.29 23.66
N TYR A 165 -22.60 -2.40 23.31
CA TYR A 165 -21.84 -1.63 24.31
C TYR A 165 -21.37 -0.25 23.81
N ASN A 166 -21.43 0.74 24.67
CA ASN A 166 -20.77 2.01 24.48
C ASN A 166 -19.32 1.92 24.95
N LEU A 167 -18.35 2.31 24.11
CA LEU A 167 -16.90 2.23 24.41
C LEU A 167 -16.52 2.95 25.71
N GLU A 168 -17.06 4.13 25.97
CA GLU A 168 -16.78 4.90 27.20
C GLU A 168 -17.34 4.18 28.44
N ALA A 169 -18.52 3.58 28.33
CA ALA A 169 -19.07 2.78 29.42
C ALA A 169 -18.23 1.52 29.69
N MET A 170 -17.66 0.92 28.65
CA MET A 170 -16.75 -0.22 28.81
C MET A 170 -15.39 0.19 29.40
N LYS A 171 -14.83 1.34 28.96
CA LYS A 171 -13.64 1.92 29.58
C LYS A 171 -13.83 2.21 31.08
N ASP A 172 -15.02 2.68 31.46
CA ASP A 172 -15.34 2.90 32.86
C ASP A 172 -15.51 1.60 33.65
N LYS A 173 -16.21 0.61 33.08
CA LYS A 173 -16.35 -0.73 33.68
C LYS A 173 -15.01 -1.43 33.85
N TYR A 174 -14.07 -1.25 32.91
CA TYR A 174 -12.74 -1.86 32.99
C TYR A 174 -11.98 -1.50 34.25
N LYS A 175 -12.21 -0.31 34.81
CA LYS A 175 -11.61 0.12 36.10
C LYS A 175 -12.02 -0.77 37.28
N HIS A 176 -13.16 -1.48 37.16
CA HIS A 176 -13.76 -2.27 38.24
C HIS A 176 -13.89 -3.76 37.91
N HIS A 177 -13.68 -4.18 36.67
CA HIS A 177 -13.87 -5.56 36.17
C HIS A 177 -12.68 -6.07 35.36
N PHE A 178 -11.48 -5.65 35.72
CA PHE A 178 -10.24 -5.99 35.03
C PHE A 178 -9.83 -7.48 35.15
N ASP A 179 -10.53 -8.28 35.96
CA ASP A 179 -10.30 -9.70 36.21
C ASP A 179 -11.40 -10.64 35.65
N SER A 180 -12.47 -10.08 35.07
CA SER A 180 -13.56 -10.86 34.49
C SER A 180 -13.22 -11.34 33.07
N PRO A 181 -13.05 -12.66 32.82
CA PRO A 181 -12.67 -13.16 31.48
C PRO A 181 -13.65 -12.76 30.39
N ASP A 182 -14.97 -12.91 30.61
CA ASP A 182 -15.96 -12.57 29.59
C ASP A 182 -15.99 -11.06 29.28
N PHE A 183 -15.81 -10.24 30.29
CA PHE A 183 -15.70 -8.79 30.08
C PHE A 183 -14.44 -8.44 29.30
N LEU A 184 -13.28 -8.98 29.67
CA LEU A 184 -12.00 -8.72 29.00
C LEU A 184 -12.03 -9.19 27.54
N TYR A 185 -12.67 -10.33 27.28
CA TYR A 185 -12.89 -10.82 25.91
C TYR A 185 -13.64 -9.82 25.05
N ASP A 186 -14.84 -9.42 25.50
CA ASP A 186 -15.69 -8.46 24.77
C ASP A 186 -15.00 -7.09 24.64
N PHE A 187 -14.29 -6.64 25.68
CA PHE A 187 -13.63 -5.35 25.69
C PHE A 187 -12.41 -5.31 24.77
N ALA A 188 -11.64 -6.40 24.67
CA ALA A 188 -10.53 -6.50 23.72
C ALA A 188 -11.01 -6.34 22.27
N TYR A 189 -12.10 -7.04 21.89
CA TYR A 189 -12.69 -6.89 20.56
C TYR A 189 -13.25 -5.49 20.30
N MET A 190 -13.85 -4.87 21.30
CA MET A 190 -14.32 -3.50 21.21
C MET A 190 -13.17 -2.53 20.96
N LEU A 191 -12.11 -2.58 21.76
CA LEU A 191 -10.93 -1.73 21.56
C LEU A 191 -10.33 -1.92 20.17
N LYS A 192 -10.21 -3.17 19.70
CA LYS A 192 -9.74 -3.48 18.35
C LYS A 192 -10.62 -2.84 17.27
N ALA A 193 -11.95 -2.94 17.39
CA ALA A 193 -12.89 -2.39 16.43
C ALA A 193 -12.85 -0.85 16.34
N TYR A 194 -12.58 -0.19 17.48
CA TYR A 194 -12.43 1.27 17.53
C TYR A 194 -10.99 1.76 17.26
N GLY A 195 -10.05 0.85 16.94
CA GLY A 195 -8.65 1.23 16.70
C GLY A 195 -7.90 1.67 17.97
N GLU A 196 -8.45 1.38 19.13
CA GLU A 196 -7.87 1.74 20.43
C GLU A 196 -6.76 0.75 20.83
N PRO A 197 -5.79 1.19 21.64
CA PRO A 197 -4.77 0.29 22.20
C PRO A 197 -5.42 -0.84 23.01
N HIS A 198 -5.15 -2.09 22.65
CA HIS A 198 -5.81 -3.25 23.25
C HIS A 198 -4.84 -4.31 23.82
N ASN A 199 -3.53 -4.18 23.59
CA ASN A 199 -2.56 -5.19 24.03
C ASN A 199 -2.64 -5.52 25.52
N THR A 200 -2.82 -4.50 26.39
CA THR A 200 -2.96 -4.71 27.83
C THR A 200 -4.16 -5.57 28.18
N VAL A 201 -5.32 -5.29 27.57
CA VAL A 201 -6.56 -6.05 27.81
C VAL A 201 -6.45 -7.48 27.25
N VAL A 202 -5.82 -7.63 26.09
CA VAL A 202 -5.52 -8.96 25.49
C VAL A 202 -4.67 -9.79 26.44
N ASN A 203 -3.57 -9.26 26.96
CA ASN A 203 -2.69 -9.96 27.89
C ASN A 203 -3.42 -10.31 29.21
N GLN A 204 -4.24 -9.38 29.73
CA GLN A 204 -5.08 -9.67 30.91
C GLN A 204 -6.08 -10.80 30.65
N TYR A 205 -6.76 -10.79 29.51
CA TYR A 205 -7.66 -11.88 29.15
C TYR A 205 -6.90 -13.21 29.11
N LEU A 206 -5.77 -13.26 28.38
CA LEU A 206 -4.97 -14.48 28.26
C LEU A 206 -4.45 -14.97 29.61
N SER A 207 -4.09 -14.08 30.54
CA SER A 207 -3.66 -14.43 31.89
C SER A 207 -4.78 -15.06 32.75
N THR A 208 -6.05 -14.85 32.39
CA THR A 208 -7.18 -15.53 33.06
C THR A 208 -7.43 -16.94 32.53
N GLN A 209 -6.77 -17.33 31.42
CA GLN A 209 -6.98 -18.61 30.77
C GLN A 209 -6.04 -19.66 31.31
N THR A 210 -6.54 -20.90 31.42
CA THR A 210 -5.70 -22.07 31.70
C THR A 210 -5.13 -22.63 30.42
N GLU A 211 -4.06 -23.45 30.50
CA GLU A 211 -3.47 -24.11 29.35
C GLU A 211 -4.51 -24.95 28.56
N ASN A 212 -5.41 -25.63 29.28
CA ASN A 212 -6.49 -26.41 28.65
C ASN A 212 -7.50 -25.49 27.93
N SER A 213 -7.89 -24.39 28.54
CA SER A 213 -8.87 -23.47 27.94
C SER A 213 -8.30 -22.74 26.72
N LEU A 214 -7.00 -22.48 26.67
CA LEU A 214 -6.33 -21.91 25.48
C LEU A 214 -6.46 -22.83 24.24
N GLY A 215 -6.59 -24.13 24.45
CA GLY A 215 -6.86 -25.11 23.39
C GLY A 215 -8.30 -25.14 22.88
N GLU A 216 -9.23 -24.44 23.51
CA GLU A 216 -10.62 -24.37 23.07
C GLU A 216 -10.77 -23.46 21.84
N GLU A 217 -11.75 -23.76 20.98
CA GLU A 217 -11.99 -23.03 19.72
C GLU A 217 -12.16 -21.52 19.93
N LYS A 218 -12.92 -21.11 20.96
CA LYS A 218 -13.12 -19.70 21.33
C LYS A 218 -11.79 -18.97 21.56
N ASN A 219 -10.90 -19.59 22.32
CA ASN A 219 -9.62 -19.00 22.70
C ASN A 219 -8.59 -19.06 21.56
N ARG A 220 -8.61 -20.14 20.77
CA ARG A 220 -7.82 -20.20 19.54
C ARG A 220 -8.23 -19.10 18.55
N ALA A 221 -9.53 -18.86 18.36
CA ALA A 221 -10.02 -17.75 17.54
C ALA A 221 -9.55 -16.39 18.10
N PHE A 222 -9.66 -16.17 19.41
CA PHE A 222 -9.17 -14.96 20.06
C PHE A 222 -7.66 -14.77 19.85
N VAL A 223 -6.85 -15.80 20.12
CA VAL A 223 -5.41 -15.79 19.90
C VAL A 223 -5.10 -15.46 18.44
N TYR A 224 -5.77 -16.11 17.50
CA TYR A 224 -5.60 -15.80 16.09
C TYR A 224 -5.94 -14.35 15.77
N ASP A 225 -7.06 -13.83 16.24
CA ASP A 225 -7.51 -12.48 15.96
C ASP A 225 -6.58 -11.39 16.52
N PHE A 226 -5.95 -11.66 17.66
CA PHE A 226 -5.08 -10.71 18.35
C PHE A 226 -3.58 -10.93 18.16
N ALA A 227 -3.15 -12.04 17.55
CA ALA A 227 -1.76 -12.27 17.18
C ALA A 227 -1.33 -11.39 15.99
N ASN A 228 -1.47 -10.08 16.10
CA ASN A 228 -1.17 -9.08 15.08
C ASN A 228 -0.08 -8.07 15.50
N SER A 229 0.50 -8.28 16.68
CA SER A 229 1.62 -7.50 17.22
C SER A 229 2.45 -8.37 18.15
N LEU A 230 3.78 -8.17 18.17
CA LEU A 230 4.70 -8.83 19.09
C LEU A 230 4.68 -8.23 20.51
N GLU A 231 3.90 -7.18 20.72
CA GLU A 231 3.72 -6.52 22.02
C GLU A 231 2.71 -7.24 22.91
N ASN A 232 1.88 -8.11 22.35
CA ASN A 232 0.91 -8.88 23.12
C ASN A 232 1.26 -10.36 23.16
N GLU A 233 0.80 -11.05 24.21
CA GLU A 233 1.07 -12.47 24.45
C GLU A 233 0.34 -13.39 23.45
N ALA A 234 -0.68 -12.92 22.76
CA ALA A 234 -1.42 -13.72 21.78
C ALA A 234 -0.48 -14.25 20.67
N ILE A 235 0.54 -13.47 20.28
CA ILE A 235 1.50 -13.94 19.28
C ILE A 235 2.31 -15.14 19.78
N ASP A 236 2.68 -15.17 21.06
CA ASP A 236 3.50 -16.23 21.62
C ASP A 236 2.69 -17.54 21.69
N PHE A 237 1.41 -17.47 22.09
CA PHE A 237 0.48 -18.61 22.03
C PHE A 237 0.21 -19.06 20.60
N PHE A 238 0.01 -18.11 19.67
CA PHE A 238 -0.18 -18.42 18.26
C PHE A 238 1.02 -19.16 17.64
N LEU A 239 2.23 -18.71 17.94
CA LEU A 239 3.46 -19.33 17.44
C LEU A 239 3.69 -20.71 18.05
N THR A 240 3.26 -20.93 19.29
CA THR A 240 3.36 -22.24 19.96
C THR A 240 2.44 -23.28 19.31
N ASP A 241 1.23 -22.88 18.87
CA ASP A 241 0.23 -23.76 18.23
C ASP A 241 0.15 -23.56 16.71
N ILE A 242 1.21 -23.05 16.10
CA ILE A 242 1.27 -22.68 14.67
C ILE A 242 0.90 -23.84 13.73
N GLY A 243 1.18 -25.09 14.14
CA GLY A 243 0.84 -26.29 13.38
C GLY A 243 -0.66 -26.42 13.17
N HIS A 244 -1.43 -26.25 14.23
CA HIS A 244 -2.89 -26.28 14.19
C HIS A 244 -3.47 -25.23 13.23
N TYR A 245 -2.99 -23.97 13.32
CA TYR A 245 -3.46 -22.92 12.44
C TYR A 245 -3.06 -23.17 10.97
N LYS A 246 -1.89 -23.72 10.70
CA LYS A 246 -1.48 -24.09 9.34
C LYS A 246 -2.37 -25.18 8.73
N GLU A 247 -2.82 -26.15 9.52
CA GLU A 247 -3.74 -27.20 9.08
C GLU A 247 -5.14 -26.64 8.79
N LEU A 248 -5.61 -25.70 9.61
CA LEU A 248 -6.96 -25.15 9.51
C LEU A 248 -7.10 -24.09 8.40
N ILE A 249 -6.12 -23.19 8.27
CA ILE A 249 -6.24 -21.97 7.46
C ILE A 249 -5.34 -22.03 6.22
N GLY A 250 -4.17 -22.66 6.34
CA GLY A 250 -3.17 -22.76 5.28
C GLY A 250 -1.85 -22.07 5.64
N GLY A 251 -0.77 -22.61 5.09
CA GLY A 251 0.57 -22.15 5.43
C GLY A 251 0.90 -20.74 4.90
N ARG A 252 0.30 -20.33 3.79
CA ARG A 252 0.52 -18.99 3.19
C ARG A 252 -0.09 -17.91 4.08
N GLU A 253 -1.34 -18.07 4.45
CA GLU A 253 -2.09 -17.15 5.30
C GLU A 253 -1.44 -16.97 6.66
N ILE A 254 -0.90 -18.07 7.23
CA ILE A 254 -0.18 -18.02 8.50
C ILE A 254 1.16 -17.28 8.36
N ASN A 255 1.90 -17.50 7.28
CA ASN A 255 3.11 -16.72 7.00
C ASN A 255 2.82 -15.23 6.87
N ASP A 256 1.77 -14.87 6.13
CA ASP A 256 1.36 -13.48 5.95
C ASP A 256 0.95 -12.84 7.28
N LYS A 257 0.21 -13.57 8.11
CA LYS A 257 -0.17 -13.11 9.45
C LYS A 257 1.03 -12.80 10.34
N ILE A 258 2.02 -13.70 10.38
CA ILE A 258 3.24 -13.46 11.16
C ILE A 258 4.00 -12.24 10.63
N LYS A 259 4.12 -12.09 9.32
CA LYS A 259 4.75 -10.92 8.70
C LYS A 259 4.03 -9.61 9.07
N ILE A 260 2.69 -9.63 9.08
CA ILE A 260 1.88 -8.48 9.51
C ILE A 260 2.16 -8.14 10.99
N ALA A 261 2.19 -9.15 11.87
CA ALA A 261 2.49 -8.93 13.29
C ALA A 261 3.89 -8.31 13.49
N ILE A 262 4.89 -8.81 12.78
CA ILE A 262 6.24 -8.25 12.78
C ILE A 262 6.24 -6.82 12.29
N TYR A 263 5.56 -6.54 11.17
CA TYR A 263 5.49 -5.20 10.61
C TYR A 263 4.87 -4.19 11.58
N ASN A 264 3.69 -4.52 12.13
CA ASN A 264 3.03 -3.65 13.10
C ASN A 264 3.97 -3.32 14.27
N SER A 265 4.71 -4.31 14.74
CA SER A 265 5.66 -4.13 15.85
C SER A 265 6.88 -3.30 15.47
N ILE A 266 7.37 -3.43 14.24
CA ILE A 266 8.50 -2.60 13.77
C ILE A 266 8.11 -1.12 13.67
N VAL A 267 6.88 -0.82 13.26
CA VAL A 267 6.39 0.57 13.27
C VAL A 267 6.43 1.16 14.69
N VAL A 268 5.99 0.39 15.68
CA VAL A 268 6.08 0.80 17.09
C VAL A 268 7.53 0.89 17.56
N ALA A 269 8.34 -0.11 17.25
CA ALA A 269 9.77 -0.13 17.61
C ALA A 269 10.54 1.08 17.06
N ILE A 270 10.22 1.52 15.83
CA ILE A 270 10.79 2.73 15.23
C ILE A 270 10.34 3.98 15.99
N LYS A 271 9.03 4.11 16.21
CA LYS A 271 8.42 5.27 16.86
C LYS A 271 8.95 5.47 18.28
N GLU A 272 8.97 4.40 19.07
CA GLU A 272 9.37 4.42 20.48
C GLU A 272 10.89 4.18 20.67
N ARG A 273 11.63 3.90 19.59
CA ARG A 273 13.05 3.48 19.60
C ARG A 273 13.29 2.24 20.46
N ASP A 274 12.33 1.31 20.44
CA ASP A 274 12.37 0.08 21.24
C ASP A 274 13.21 -1.01 20.54
N THR A 275 14.47 -1.13 21.00
CA THR A 275 15.39 -2.16 20.51
C THR A 275 14.98 -3.58 20.93
N ASN A 276 14.29 -3.74 22.07
CA ASN A 276 13.87 -5.07 22.53
C ASN A 276 12.77 -5.62 21.62
N LEU A 277 11.80 -4.78 21.25
CA LEU A 277 10.75 -5.16 20.32
C LEU A 277 11.31 -5.48 18.93
N PHE A 278 12.30 -4.70 18.45
CA PHE A 278 13.03 -5.03 17.22
C PHE A 278 13.74 -6.38 17.31
N ASN A 279 14.43 -6.68 18.42
CA ASN A 279 15.12 -7.94 18.62
C ASN A 279 14.13 -9.13 18.67
N LYS A 280 12.98 -8.97 19.36
CA LYS A 280 11.90 -9.96 19.35
C LYS A 280 11.40 -10.24 17.92
N ALA A 281 11.26 -9.20 17.10
CA ALA A 281 10.89 -9.35 15.69
C ALA A 281 11.91 -10.17 14.90
N MET A 282 13.20 -9.92 15.12
CA MET A 282 14.27 -10.69 14.46
C MET A 282 14.29 -12.14 14.89
N GLU A 283 14.08 -12.42 16.17
CA GLU A 283 13.96 -13.79 16.72
C GLU A 283 12.78 -14.54 16.10
N VAL A 284 11.61 -13.90 15.98
CA VAL A 284 10.44 -14.52 15.33
C VAL A 284 10.70 -14.80 13.86
N ILE A 285 11.38 -13.93 13.11
CA ILE A 285 11.75 -14.18 11.71
C ILE A 285 12.64 -15.41 11.58
N GLU A 286 13.60 -15.58 12.49
CA GLU A 286 14.52 -16.71 12.49
C GLU A 286 13.83 -18.04 12.82
N ASN A 287 12.95 -18.04 13.85
CA ASN A 287 12.36 -19.25 14.39
C ASN A 287 11.08 -19.72 13.68
N ALA A 288 10.32 -18.82 13.05
CA ALA A 288 9.02 -19.15 12.44
C ALA A 288 9.13 -19.84 11.05
N HIS A 289 10.34 -20.02 10.53
CA HIS A 289 10.58 -20.62 9.21
C HIS A 289 9.71 -20.02 8.09
N LEU A 290 9.65 -18.70 8.04
CA LEU A 290 8.85 -17.98 7.06
C LEU A 290 9.35 -18.20 5.63
N HIS A 291 8.44 -18.23 4.67
CA HIS A 291 8.84 -18.20 3.28
C HIS A 291 9.60 -16.89 2.98
N ASN A 292 10.77 -17.00 2.32
CA ASN A 292 11.67 -15.87 2.07
C ASN A 292 12.14 -15.14 3.34
N SER A 293 12.33 -15.86 4.46
CA SER A 293 12.72 -15.27 5.75
C SER A 293 13.99 -14.43 5.68
N GLU A 294 14.97 -14.85 4.87
CA GLU A 294 16.25 -14.12 4.72
C GLU A 294 16.03 -12.73 4.09
N ALA A 295 15.33 -12.65 2.96
CA ALA A 295 15.01 -11.37 2.32
C ALA A 295 14.14 -10.51 3.23
N PHE A 296 13.14 -11.11 3.90
CA PHE A 296 12.28 -10.40 4.83
C PHE A 296 13.06 -9.86 6.05
N SER A 297 14.03 -10.61 6.57
CA SER A 297 14.93 -10.15 7.63
C SER A 297 15.69 -8.88 7.22
N PHE A 298 16.24 -8.84 6.00
CA PHE A 298 16.92 -7.66 5.50
C PHE A 298 15.98 -6.45 5.38
N TYR A 299 14.76 -6.65 4.86
CA TYR A 299 13.77 -5.56 4.76
C TYR A 299 13.44 -4.98 6.12
N ILE A 300 13.22 -5.82 7.12
CA ILE A 300 12.91 -5.36 8.48
C ILE A 300 14.09 -4.59 9.10
N LYS A 301 15.32 -5.08 8.95
CA LYS A 301 16.52 -4.39 9.45
C LYS A 301 16.73 -3.05 8.78
N ILE A 302 16.63 -3.01 7.45
CA ILE A 302 16.81 -1.78 6.67
C ILE A 302 15.73 -0.76 7.07
N ALA A 303 14.45 -1.17 7.13
CA ALA A 303 13.35 -0.31 7.52
C ALA A 303 13.51 0.24 8.96
N TYR A 304 13.92 -0.61 9.90
CA TYR A 304 14.15 -0.20 11.28
C TYR A 304 15.28 0.83 11.39
N PHE A 305 16.46 0.54 10.82
CA PHE A 305 17.61 1.44 10.90
C PHE A 305 17.37 2.76 10.16
N GLU A 306 16.65 2.73 9.03
CA GLU A 306 16.19 3.93 8.35
C GLU A 306 15.26 4.77 9.24
N GLY A 307 14.26 4.14 9.84
CA GLY A 307 13.27 4.81 10.67
C GLY A 307 13.85 5.48 11.91
N ILE A 308 14.83 4.84 12.57
CA ILE A 308 15.54 5.43 13.71
C ILE A 308 16.70 6.34 13.30
N LYS A 309 16.99 6.47 11.98
CA LYS A 309 18.08 7.26 11.38
C LYS A 309 19.48 6.75 11.77
N ASP A 310 19.62 5.45 11.99
CA ASP A 310 20.94 4.80 12.17
C ASP A 310 21.53 4.45 10.79
N TRP A 311 22.11 5.47 10.16
CA TRP A 311 22.61 5.37 8.78
C TRP A 311 23.82 4.43 8.65
N ASP A 312 24.54 4.17 9.72
CA ASP A 312 25.65 3.21 9.73
C ASP A 312 25.16 1.78 9.60
N ASN A 313 24.18 1.37 10.43
CA ASN A 313 23.60 0.04 10.35
C ASN A 313 22.69 -0.10 9.13
N TYR A 314 21.92 0.94 8.75
CA TYR A 314 21.21 0.99 7.47
C TYR A 314 22.15 0.64 6.30
N SER A 315 23.30 1.31 6.20
CA SER A 315 24.23 1.06 5.09
C SER A 315 24.87 -0.32 5.11
N LYS A 316 25.15 -0.88 6.30
CA LYS A 316 25.68 -2.24 6.42
C LYS A 316 24.68 -3.29 5.93
N GLU A 317 23.43 -3.19 6.37
CA GLU A 317 22.40 -4.16 6.00
C GLU A 317 21.99 -4.03 4.54
N THR A 318 21.91 -2.79 4.00
CA THR A 318 21.64 -2.56 2.56
C THR A 318 22.72 -3.17 1.67
N VAL A 319 23.98 -3.01 2.02
CA VAL A 319 25.08 -3.64 1.27
C VAL A 319 24.99 -5.15 1.30
N LYS A 320 24.78 -5.75 2.49
CA LYS A 320 24.63 -7.20 2.61
C LYS A 320 23.46 -7.73 1.77
N TYR A 321 22.33 -7.01 1.80
CA TYR A 321 21.17 -7.36 1.02
C TYR A 321 21.46 -7.40 -0.48
N PHE A 322 22.11 -6.34 -1.00
CA PHE A 322 22.45 -6.23 -2.42
C PHE A 322 23.57 -7.19 -2.85
N ASP A 323 24.46 -7.56 -1.92
CA ASP A 323 25.48 -8.59 -2.17
C ASP A 323 24.88 -10.01 -2.16
N THR A 324 23.79 -10.22 -1.42
CA THR A 324 23.13 -11.54 -1.29
C THR A 324 22.15 -11.81 -2.43
N PHE A 325 21.41 -10.78 -2.86
CA PHE A 325 20.34 -10.94 -3.86
C PHE A 325 20.67 -10.22 -5.16
N ASN A 326 20.27 -10.82 -6.28
CA ASN A 326 20.33 -10.15 -7.57
C ASN A 326 19.16 -9.16 -7.68
N ILE A 327 19.47 -7.88 -7.50
CA ILE A 327 18.46 -6.81 -7.52
C ILE A 327 18.24 -6.36 -8.96
N THR A 328 17.00 -6.51 -9.44
CA THR A 328 16.56 -6.10 -10.78
C THR A 328 15.54 -4.96 -10.75
N ASP A 329 15.28 -4.40 -9.60
CA ASP A 329 14.39 -3.26 -9.36
C ASP A 329 15.20 -1.97 -9.45
N ALA A 330 15.00 -1.22 -10.53
CA ALA A 330 15.73 0.02 -10.81
C ALA A 330 15.47 1.08 -9.74
N GLU A 331 14.26 1.15 -9.21
CA GLU A 331 13.85 2.13 -8.21
C GLU A 331 14.47 1.82 -6.85
N LEU A 332 14.47 0.55 -6.44
CA LEU A 332 15.15 0.12 -5.21
C LEU A 332 16.64 0.46 -5.22
N LEU A 333 17.32 0.22 -6.35
CA LEU A 333 18.73 0.57 -6.54
C LEU A 333 18.95 2.08 -6.46
N HIS A 334 18.06 2.87 -7.08
CA HIS A 334 18.11 4.32 -7.04
C HIS A 334 17.89 4.86 -5.64
N ASP A 335 16.85 4.41 -4.93
CA ASP A 335 16.54 4.85 -3.56
C ASP A 335 17.70 4.59 -2.60
N ALA A 336 18.29 3.41 -2.67
CA ALA A 336 19.47 3.09 -1.87
C ALA A 336 20.65 4.00 -2.20
N ALA A 337 20.90 4.25 -3.47
CA ALA A 337 21.98 5.12 -3.93
C ALA A 337 21.77 6.58 -3.47
N GLU A 338 20.53 7.08 -3.55
CA GLU A 338 20.20 8.43 -3.08
C GLU A 338 20.39 8.58 -1.56
N LYS A 339 19.96 7.60 -0.76
CA LYS A 339 20.19 7.61 0.69
C LYS A 339 21.68 7.56 1.04
N PHE A 340 22.45 6.80 0.28
CA PHE A 340 23.91 6.80 0.45
C PHE A 340 24.51 8.15 0.08
N PHE A 341 24.05 8.80 -0.98
CA PHE A 341 24.46 10.17 -1.30
C PHE A 341 24.16 11.13 -0.14
N LEU A 342 22.97 11.04 0.45
CA LEU A 342 22.53 11.95 1.49
C LEU A 342 23.27 11.73 2.83
N TYR A 343 23.53 10.49 3.22
CA TYR A 343 23.88 10.15 4.59
C TYR A 343 25.22 9.42 4.75
N GLN A 344 25.96 9.15 3.67
CA GLN A 344 27.26 8.49 3.73
C GLN A 344 28.37 9.38 3.14
N ASP A 345 29.49 9.52 3.88
CA ASP A 345 30.67 10.24 3.40
C ASP A 345 31.85 9.29 3.14
N ASN A 346 31.73 8.03 3.53
CA ASN A 346 32.75 7.03 3.34
C ASN A 346 32.91 6.68 1.85
N LYS A 347 34.14 6.84 1.32
CA LYS A 347 34.45 6.61 -0.09
C LYS A 347 34.05 5.21 -0.59
N LYS A 348 34.21 4.17 0.25
CA LYS A 348 33.82 2.81 -0.11
C LYS A 348 32.29 2.71 -0.31
N ARG A 349 31.52 3.35 0.59
CA ARG A 349 30.06 3.39 0.52
C ARG A 349 29.56 4.18 -0.69
N LEU A 350 30.19 5.31 -0.98
CA LEU A 350 29.87 6.11 -2.17
C LEU A 350 30.14 5.32 -3.47
N ASN A 351 31.25 4.59 -3.54
CA ASN A 351 31.54 3.74 -4.70
C ASN A 351 30.50 2.61 -4.88
N GLN A 352 30.04 2.00 -3.78
CA GLN A 352 28.95 1.01 -3.86
C GLN A 352 27.67 1.63 -4.41
N ALA A 353 27.29 2.82 -3.92
CA ALA A 353 26.11 3.53 -4.42
C ALA A 353 26.23 3.92 -5.91
N ILE A 354 27.46 4.26 -6.36
CA ILE A 354 27.73 4.54 -7.76
C ILE A 354 27.49 3.30 -8.65
N GLU A 355 27.90 2.12 -8.20
CA GLU A 355 27.61 0.89 -8.96
C GLU A 355 26.10 0.57 -9.00
N TRP A 356 25.38 0.77 -7.90
CA TRP A 356 23.93 0.56 -7.86
C TRP A 356 23.17 1.54 -8.76
N ILE A 357 23.55 2.82 -8.75
CA ILE A 357 22.87 3.79 -9.61
C ILE A 357 23.16 3.55 -11.09
N LYS A 358 24.34 3.08 -11.44
CA LYS A 358 24.65 2.66 -12.82
C LYS A 358 23.77 1.48 -13.23
N LEU A 359 23.57 0.50 -12.35
CA LEU A 359 22.69 -0.63 -12.62
C LEU A 359 21.22 -0.18 -12.75
N SER A 360 20.76 0.73 -11.88
CA SER A 360 19.44 1.35 -12.01
C SER A 360 19.23 1.98 -13.38
N ILE A 361 20.21 2.76 -13.85
CA ILE A 361 20.19 3.40 -15.17
C ILE A 361 20.15 2.36 -16.31
N GLN A 362 20.87 1.26 -16.18
CA GLN A 362 20.87 0.19 -17.20
C GLN A 362 19.51 -0.53 -17.29
N ILE A 363 18.79 -0.65 -16.18
CA ILE A 363 17.48 -1.31 -16.10
C ILE A 363 16.38 -0.36 -16.60
N ASP A 364 16.33 0.86 -16.09
CA ASP A 364 15.33 1.87 -16.48
C ASP A 364 15.93 3.27 -16.35
N GLU A 365 16.36 3.85 -17.47
CA GLU A 365 17.01 5.15 -17.50
C GLU A 365 16.01 6.28 -17.28
N SER A 366 16.25 7.16 -16.29
CA SER A 366 15.41 8.29 -15.93
C SER A 366 16.21 9.55 -15.62
N TYR A 367 15.55 10.71 -15.59
CA TYR A 367 16.12 11.97 -15.10
C TYR A 367 16.67 11.82 -13.69
N LEU A 368 15.89 11.20 -12.79
CA LEU A 368 16.22 11.12 -11.37
C LEU A 368 17.45 10.26 -11.10
N ASN A 369 17.57 9.08 -11.75
CA ASN A 369 18.72 8.24 -11.51
C ASN A 369 20.01 8.80 -12.14
N ASN A 370 19.95 9.49 -13.28
CA ASN A 370 21.11 10.21 -13.84
C ASN A 370 21.49 11.41 -12.97
N LEU A 371 20.54 12.14 -12.39
CA LEU A 371 20.81 13.22 -11.44
C LEU A 371 21.48 12.70 -10.15
N THR A 372 20.98 11.61 -9.58
CA THR A 372 21.59 10.98 -8.40
C THR A 372 22.98 10.44 -8.72
N HIS A 373 23.20 9.90 -9.92
CA HIS A 373 24.51 9.48 -10.40
C HIS A 373 25.48 10.68 -10.44
N ALA A 374 25.06 11.79 -11.04
CA ALA A 374 25.87 13.00 -11.08
C ALA A 374 26.22 13.54 -9.68
N ARG A 375 25.27 13.53 -8.75
CA ARG A 375 25.48 13.95 -7.35
C ARG A 375 26.47 13.05 -6.63
N LEU A 376 26.38 11.74 -6.79
CA LEU A 376 27.31 10.76 -6.21
C LEU A 376 28.72 10.94 -6.77
N MET A 377 28.87 11.06 -8.10
CA MET A 377 30.15 11.30 -8.76
C MET A 377 30.80 12.60 -8.25
N LYS A 378 30.03 13.69 -8.13
CA LYS A 378 30.53 14.93 -7.54
C LYS A 378 31.00 14.75 -6.10
N LYS A 379 30.20 14.05 -5.25
CA LYS A 379 30.56 13.77 -3.86
C LYS A 379 31.81 12.89 -3.75
N ALA A 380 32.03 12.00 -4.73
CA ALA A 380 33.24 11.18 -4.85
C ALA A 380 34.44 11.92 -5.48
N ALA A 381 34.31 13.22 -5.78
CA ALA A 381 35.29 14.07 -6.43
C ALA A 381 35.68 13.65 -7.87
N GLN A 382 34.75 13.05 -8.61
CA GLN A 382 34.88 12.63 -10.03
C GLN A 382 34.15 13.66 -10.91
N CYS A 383 34.76 14.83 -11.14
CA CYS A 383 34.11 15.99 -11.72
C CYS A 383 33.66 15.81 -13.17
N ASP A 384 34.49 15.21 -14.01
CA ASP A 384 34.18 15.06 -15.43
C ASP A 384 33.01 14.09 -15.61
N ASP A 385 33.02 12.98 -14.89
CA ASP A 385 31.91 12.00 -14.88
C ASP A 385 30.64 12.60 -14.28
N ALA A 386 30.76 13.39 -13.20
CA ALA A 386 29.64 14.10 -12.59
C ALA A 386 28.95 15.05 -13.58
N LYS A 387 29.75 15.82 -14.34
CA LYS A 387 29.25 16.74 -15.35
C LYS A 387 28.60 15.98 -16.50
N ALA A 388 29.20 14.90 -16.98
CA ALA A 388 28.64 14.06 -18.04
C ALA A 388 27.29 13.45 -17.65
N ALA A 389 27.16 12.94 -16.42
CA ALA A 389 25.90 12.39 -15.91
C ALA A 389 24.83 13.48 -15.72
N ALA A 390 25.21 14.69 -15.27
CA ALA A 390 24.29 15.82 -15.14
C ALA A 390 23.76 16.30 -16.51
N LEU A 391 24.63 16.37 -17.52
CA LEU A 391 24.24 16.71 -18.91
C LEU A 391 23.27 15.64 -19.47
N LYS A 392 23.51 14.36 -19.16
CA LYS A 392 22.61 13.27 -19.56
C LYS A 392 21.23 13.38 -18.88
N ALA A 393 21.19 13.76 -17.62
CA ALA A 393 19.94 14.06 -16.93
C ALA A 393 19.15 15.19 -17.62
N VAL A 394 19.82 16.29 -18.01
CA VAL A 394 19.19 17.41 -18.75
C VAL A 394 18.65 16.95 -20.11
N GLU A 395 19.43 16.11 -20.84
CA GLU A 395 18.98 15.55 -22.12
C GLU A 395 17.67 14.76 -21.96
N ILE A 396 17.60 13.88 -20.96
CA ILE A 396 16.42 13.05 -20.68
C ILE A 396 15.22 13.89 -20.30
N ALA A 397 15.40 14.88 -19.40
CA ALA A 397 14.35 15.81 -19.01
C ALA A 397 13.76 16.55 -20.23
N ASN A 398 14.62 17.03 -21.12
CA ASN A 398 14.19 17.69 -22.35
C ASN A 398 13.39 16.78 -23.28
N ILE A 399 13.79 15.50 -23.44
CA ILE A 399 13.06 14.50 -24.22
C ILE A 399 11.67 14.24 -23.64
N ARG A 400 11.55 14.21 -22.29
CA ARG A 400 10.31 13.91 -21.58
C ARG A 400 9.46 15.14 -21.25
N ASN A 401 9.89 16.35 -21.62
CA ASN A 401 9.29 17.63 -21.20
C ASN A 401 9.20 17.80 -19.67
N GLU A 402 10.21 17.33 -18.96
CA GLU A 402 10.36 17.47 -17.52
C GLU A 402 11.29 18.65 -17.18
N GLU A 403 11.22 19.20 -15.96
CA GLU A 403 12.13 20.25 -15.51
C GLU A 403 13.53 19.72 -15.20
N ALA A 404 14.57 20.35 -15.76
CA ALA A 404 15.97 19.98 -15.58
C ALA A 404 16.73 20.85 -14.55
N THR A 405 16.03 21.74 -13.85
CA THR A 405 16.60 22.82 -13.02
C THR A 405 17.66 22.35 -12.03
N GLU A 406 17.52 21.19 -11.40
CA GLU A 406 18.50 20.70 -10.43
C GLU A 406 19.78 20.19 -11.10
N ALA A 407 19.67 19.53 -12.25
CA ALA A 407 20.82 19.08 -13.02
C ALA A 407 21.61 20.28 -13.59
N GLU A 408 20.91 21.30 -14.10
CA GLU A 408 21.52 22.53 -14.59
C GLU A 408 22.30 23.28 -13.47
N LYS A 409 21.70 23.45 -12.29
CA LYS A 409 22.37 24.02 -11.11
C LYS A 409 23.60 23.20 -10.69
N LEU A 410 23.52 21.89 -10.85
CA LEU A 410 24.64 21.00 -10.53
C LEU A 410 25.79 21.23 -11.51
N ILE A 411 25.53 21.37 -12.81
CA ILE A 411 26.51 21.70 -13.85
C ILE A 411 27.18 23.05 -13.54
N ASP A 412 26.40 24.11 -13.30
CA ASP A 412 26.92 25.42 -12.95
C ASP A 412 27.83 25.39 -11.71
N THR A 413 27.45 24.58 -10.73
CA THR A 413 28.25 24.37 -9.51
C THR A 413 29.56 23.68 -9.81
N ILE A 414 29.57 22.66 -10.67
CA ILE A 414 30.77 21.94 -11.07
C ILE A 414 31.69 22.87 -11.88
N ASP A 415 31.16 23.65 -12.81
CA ASP A 415 31.93 24.56 -13.66
C ASP A 415 32.53 25.72 -12.88
N SER A 416 31.83 26.25 -11.88
CA SER A 416 32.30 27.40 -11.09
C SER A 416 33.20 27.02 -9.92
N ARG A 417 33.04 25.86 -9.29
CA ARG A 417 33.69 25.49 -8.02
C ARG A 417 34.41 24.14 -8.06
N GLY A 418 34.28 23.38 -9.14
CA GLY A 418 34.71 22.00 -9.24
C GLY A 418 33.95 21.08 -8.24
N CYS A 419 34.53 19.90 -7.95
CA CYS A 419 33.94 18.93 -7.01
C CYS A 419 34.49 19.08 -5.58
N LYS A 420 35.12 20.19 -5.23
CA LYS A 420 35.56 20.43 -3.85
C LYS A 420 34.32 20.63 -2.97
N GLN A 421 34.23 19.83 -1.90
CA GLN A 421 33.23 20.09 -0.87
C GLN A 421 33.52 21.46 -0.22
N PRO A 422 32.50 22.24 0.12
CA PRO A 422 32.73 23.39 1.01
C PRO A 422 33.31 22.87 2.31
N ARG A 423 34.40 23.51 2.77
CA ARG A 423 35.08 23.23 4.05
C ARG A 423 34.15 23.52 5.21
#